data_8dc919719449900ed2821e97160d3763
#
_entry.id   8dc919719449900ed2821e97160d3763
#
_cell.length_a   1.000
_cell.length_b   1.000
_cell.length_c   1.000
_cell.angle_alpha   90.00
_cell.angle_beta   90.00
_cell.angle_gamma   90.00
#
_symmetry.space_group_name_H-M   'P 1'
#
loop_
_entity.id
_entity.type
_entity.pdbx_description
1 polymer ?
#
loop_
_entity_poly.entity_id
_entity_poly.type
_entity_poly.pdbx_seq_one_letter_code
_entity_poly.pdbx_strand_id
1 'polypeptide(L)'
;DEDILNGIAMELTSGIEKDKSSREDWEKTYTDGLKYLGMKFDQERSEPFAGASGVIHPLLGEAVTNFQAQAYKELLPSNGPVKTQVIGKYDSIVEEQAQRVKDFMNYQITHVMEEFDEELDQMLFYLPLAGSAFKKIYYDEALGRAVSKFIAPEDLIVPYFSTDLESCPRITNVVKMPENEVKKLQAIGFYRRVEVQSVDSDMSSQVQEEINELSGMEPSYDTGEVS
;
A
#
# COMPACT_ATOMS: atom_id res chain seq x y z
N ASP A 1 -9.40 -23.84 25.48
CA ASP A 1 -10.04 -23.43 24.23
C ASP A 1 -9.06 -23.15 23.08
N GLU A 2 -7.92 -23.84 23.09
CA GLU A 2 -6.91 -23.77 22.04
C GLU A 2 -7.44 -24.33 20.70
N ASP A 3 -8.24 -25.39 20.76
CA ASP A 3 -8.86 -26.02 19.58
C ASP A 3 -9.80 -25.07 18.83
N ILE A 4 -10.53 -24.23 19.56
CA ILE A 4 -11.42 -23.22 18.95
C ILE A 4 -10.59 -22.15 18.24
N LEU A 5 -9.51 -21.68 18.85
CA LEU A 5 -8.62 -20.70 18.24
C LEU A 5 -7.92 -21.23 16.99
N ASN A 6 -7.48 -22.48 17.03
CA ASN A 6 -6.90 -23.17 15.89
C ASN A 6 -7.92 -23.34 14.76
N GLY A 7 -9.15 -23.69 15.08
CA GLY A 7 -10.25 -23.78 14.11
C GLY A 7 -10.51 -22.45 13.40
N ILE A 8 -10.59 -21.36 14.17
CA ILE A 8 -10.78 -20.01 13.62
C ILE A 8 -9.58 -19.60 12.75
N ALA A 9 -8.36 -19.88 13.19
CA ALA A 9 -7.16 -19.58 12.43
C ALA A 9 -7.13 -20.30 11.08
N MET A 10 -7.47 -21.60 11.06
CA MET A 10 -7.55 -22.38 9.83
C MET A 10 -8.63 -21.85 8.87
N GLU A 11 -9.79 -21.46 9.38
CA GLU A 11 -10.86 -20.88 8.58
C GLU A 11 -10.44 -19.54 7.97
N LEU A 12 -9.81 -18.67 8.77
CA LEU A 12 -9.29 -17.39 8.30
C LEU A 12 -8.22 -17.57 7.23
N THR A 13 -7.24 -18.46 7.45
CA THR A 13 -6.17 -18.73 6.49
C THR A 13 -6.73 -19.27 5.17
N SER A 14 -7.62 -20.26 5.23
CA SER A 14 -8.28 -20.78 4.03
C SER A 14 -9.09 -19.70 3.28
N GLY A 15 -9.72 -18.79 4.04
CA GLY A 15 -10.43 -17.67 3.47
C GLY A 15 -9.50 -16.67 2.75
N ILE A 16 -8.35 -16.36 3.34
CA ILE A 16 -7.33 -15.47 2.75
C ILE A 16 -6.77 -16.07 1.46
N GLU A 17 -6.49 -17.39 1.45
CA GLU A 17 -6.01 -18.08 0.25
C GLU A 17 -7.02 -18.02 -0.89
N LYS A 18 -8.32 -18.19 -0.61
CA LYS A 18 -9.38 -18.05 -1.61
C LYS A 18 -9.45 -16.62 -2.16
N ASP A 19 -9.33 -15.61 -1.30
CA ASP A 19 -9.36 -14.23 -1.74
C ASP A 19 -8.13 -13.89 -2.58
N LYS A 20 -6.95 -14.40 -2.19
CA LYS A 20 -5.72 -14.26 -2.97
C LYS A 20 -5.85 -14.92 -4.34
N SER A 21 -6.34 -16.15 -4.40
CA SER A 21 -6.56 -16.84 -5.68
C SER A 21 -7.60 -16.14 -6.58
N SER A 22 -8.61 -15.50 -5.99
CA SER A 22 -9.63 -14.79 -6.76
C SER A 22 -9.11 -13.59 -7.55
N ARG A 23 -7.96 -13.01 -7.15
CA ARG A 23 -7.36 -11.83 -7.81
C ARG A 23 -6.14 -12.15 -8.67
N GLU A 24 -5.85 -13.41 -8.94
CA GLU A 24 -4.68 -13.87 -9.70
C GLU A 24 -4.55 -13.19 -11.08
N ASP A 25 -5.65 -13.02 -11.81
CA ASP A 25 -5.66 -12.33 -13.10
C ASP A 25 -5.26 -10.85 -12.98
N TRP A 26 -5.68 -10.18 -11.90
CA TRP A 26 -5.27 -8.82 -11.61
C TRP A 26 -3.78 -8.75 -11.24
N GLU A 27 -3.28 -9.67 -10.40
CA GLU A 27 -1.87 -9.73 -10.02
C GLU A 27 -0.98 -9.92 -11.25
N LYS A 28 -1.38 -10.78 -12.19
CA LYS A 28 -0.67 -10.98 -13.44
C LYS A 28 -0.61 -9.71 -14.29
N THR A 29 -1.74 -9.02 -14.44
CA THR A 29 -1.80 -7.76 -15.19
C THR A 29 -0.92 -6.68 -14.55
N TYR A 30 -0.93 -6.61 -13.22
CA TYR A 30 -0.11 -5.67 -12.46
C TYR A 30 1.39 -5.97 -12.60
N THR A 31 1.77 -7.24 -12.50
CA THR A 31 3.16 -7.70 -12.72
C THR A 31 3.64 -7.36 -14.13
N ASP A 32 2.82 -7.59 -15.15
CA ASP A 32 3.15 -7.20 -16.52
C ASP A 32 3.30 -5.67 -16.65
N GLY A 33 2.47 -4.89 -15.97
CA GLY A 33 2.59 -3.44 -15.89
C GLY A 33 3.93 -2.99 -15.28
N LEU A 34 4.37 -3.64 -14.20
CA LEU A 34 5.67 -3.37 -13.57
C LEU A 34 6.83 -3.69 -14.51
N LYS A 35 6.78 -4.78 -15.27
CA LYS A 35 7.80 -5.11 -16.31
C LYS A 35 7.89 -4.01 -17.36
N TYR A 36 6.76 -3.52 -17.86
CA TYR A 36 6.74 -2.40 -18.80
C TYR A 36 7.28 -1.10 -18.18
N LEU A 37 7.01 -0.86 -16.91
CA LEU A 37 7.55 0.30 -16.19
C LEU A 37 9.08 0.22 -16.08
N GLY A 38 9.61 -0.96 -15.72
CA GLY A 38 11.04 -1.22 -15.60
C GLY A 38 11.77 -1.40 -16.95
N MET A 39 11.04 -1.34 -18.06
CA MET A 39 11.55 -1.62 -19.41
C MET A 39 12.26 -3.00 -19.52
N LYS A 40 11.83 -3.95 -18.70
CA LYS A 40 12.29 -5.34 -18.72
C LYS A 40 11.45 -6.14 -19.72
N PHE A 41 12.06 -6.58 -20.79
CA PHE A 41 11.43 -7.40 -21.79
C PHE A 41 12.20 -8.69 -21.94
N ASP A 42 11.57 -9.80 -21.61
CA ASP A 42 12.12 -11.15 -21.79
C ASP A 42 12.17 -11.59 -23.25
N GLN A 43 11.56 -10.83 -24.15
CA GLN A 43 11.57 -11.16 -25.58
C GLN A 43 12.80 -10.57 -26.26
N GLU A 44 13.51 -11.42 -27.00
CA GLU A 44 14.50 -10.97 -27.97
C GLU A 44 13.87 -9.87 -28.84
N ARG A 45 14.54 -8.74 -28.95
CA ARG A 45 14.08 -7.60 -29.75
C ARG A 45 13.83 -8.07 -31.17
N SER A 46 12.57 -8.32 -31.50
CA SER A 46 12.20 -8.62 -32.88
C SER A 46 12.35 -7.34 -33.69
N GLU A 47 13.29 -7.32 -34.62
CA GLU A 47 13.30 -6.30 -35.64
C GLU A 47 12.10 -6.53 -36.57
N PRO A 48 11.06 -5.70 -36.54
CA PRO A 48 9.88 -5.90 -37.39
C PRO A 48 10.21 -5.77 -38.89
N PHE A 49 11.35 -5.15 -39.20
CA PHE A 49 11.95 -5.08 -40.53
C PHE A 49 13.45 -4.77 -40.42
N ALA A 50 14.25 -5.12 -41.42
CA ALA A 50 15.68 -4.89 -41.43
C ALA A 50 16.03 -3.40 -41.26
N GLY A 51 16.79 -3.07 -40.20
CA GLY A 51 17.16 -1.70 -39.83
C GLY A 51 16.14 -0.98 -38.93
N ALA A 52 15.15 -1.68 -38.39
CA ALA A 52 14.25 -1.12 -37.39
C ALA A 52 15.02 -0.78 -36.11
N SER A 53 14.67 0.35 -35.50
CA SER A 53 15.24 0.74 -34.21
C SER A 53 14.66 -0.15 -33.09
N GLY A 54 15.54 -0.79 -32.31
CA GLY A 54 15.16 -1.53 -31.11
C GLY A 54 14.96 -0.66 -29.88
N VAL A 55 14.67 0.65 -30.05
CA VAL A 55 14.44 1.59 -28.95
C VAL A 55 13.04 1.38 -28.39
N ILE A 56 12.95 1.18 -27.08
CA ILE A 56 11.70 1.07 -26.35
C ILE A 56 11.35 2.45 -25.84
N HIS A 57 10.12 2.90 -26.09
CA HIS A 57 9.62 4.17 -25.60
C HIS A 57 8.96 3.98 -24.23
N PRO A 58 9.37 4.70 -23.16
CA PRO A 58 8.88 4.51 -21.80
C PRO A 58 7.50 5.18 -21.59
N LEU A 59 6.54 4.90 -22.46
CA LEU A 59 5.21 5.53 -22.47
C LEU A 59 4.46 5.35 -21.14
N LEU A 60 4.56 4.16 -20.55
CA LEU A 60 3.90 3.88 -19.27
C LEU A 60 4.54 4.69 -18.14
N GLY A 61 5.87 4.76 -18.09
CA GLY A 61 6.59 5.55 -17.09
C GLY A 61 6.27 7.05 -17.20
N GLU A 62 6.22 7.58 -18.40
CA GLU A 62 5.83 8.97 -18.64
C GLU A 62 4.37 9.22 -18.20
N ALA A 63 3.46 8.33 -18.52
CA ALA A 63 2.04 8.47 -18.15
C ALA A 63 1.84 8.43 -16.63
N VAL A 64 2.49 7.49 -15.94
CA VAL A 64 2.44 7.36 -14.47
C VAL A 64 3.01 8.59 -13.78
N THR A 65 4.20 9.05 -14.21
CA THR A 65 4.87 10.21 -13.62
C THR A 65 4.09 11.51 -13.86
N ASN A 66 3.52 11.68 -15.05
CA ASN A 66 2.68 12.83 -15.37
C ASN A 66 1.40 12.84 -14.53
N PHE A 67 0.76 11.68 -14.36
CA PHE A 67 -0.42 11.56 -13.50
C PHE A 67 -0.06 11.93 -12.05
N GLN A 68 1.00 11.33 -11.50
CA GLN A 68 1.49 11.61 -10.14
C GLN A 68 1.73 13.11 -9.93
N ALA A 69 2.50 13.74 -10.83
CA ALA A 69 2.86 15.15 -10.71
C ALA A 69 1.65 16.10 -10.78
N GLN A 70 0.66 15.79 -11.61
CA GLN A 70 -0.57 16.58 -11.72
C GLN A 70 -1.48 16.37 -10.51
N ALA A 71 -1.74 15.11 -10.13
CA ALA A 71 -2.60 14.77 -9.01
C ALA A 71 -2.04 15.30 -7.67
N TYR A 72 -0.73 15.21 -7.47
CA TYR A 72 -0.07 15.70 -6.27
C TYR A 72 -0.34 17.21 -6.04
N LYS A 73 -0.18 18.03 -7.08
CA LYS A 73 -0.42 19.47 -6.99
C LYS A 73 -1.88 19.83 -6.71
N GLU A 74 -2.80 19.05 -7.24
CA GLU A 74 -4.24 19.26 -7.03
C GLU A 74 -4.68 18.83 -5.62
N LEU A 75 -4.12 17.74 -5.09
CA LEU A 75 -4.48 17.21 -3.79
C LEU A 75 -3.78 17.90 -2.62
N LEU A 76 -2.55 18.39 -2.83
CA LEU A 76 -1.76 19.10 -1.83
C LEU A 76 -1.43 20.54 -2.31
N PRO A 77 -2.43 21.42 -2.40
CA PRO A 77 -2.17 22.81 -2.72
C PRO A 77 -1.43 23.52 -1.58
N SER A 78 -0.63 24.52 -1.89
CA SER A 78 0.17 25.30 -0.92
C SER A 78 -0.64 25.93 0.23
N ASN A 79 -1.95 26.12 0.03
CA ASN A 79 -2.86 26.66 1.04
C ASN A 79 -3.43 25.60 2.00
N GLY A 80 -2.94 24.35 1.90
CA GLY A 80 -3.44 23.20 2.63
C GLY A 80 -4.57 22.44 1.91
N PRO A 81 -4.63 21.12 2.06
CA PRO A 81 -5.59 20.27 1.36
C PRO A 81 -7.02 20.38 1.88
N VAL A 82 -7.22 20.84 3.11
CA VAL A 82 -8.53 20.87 3.76
C VAL A 82 -9.23 22.20 3.54
N LYS A 83 -10.47 22.12 3.06
CA LYS A 83 -11.41 23.25 2.98
C LYS A 83 -12.62 22.90 3.82
N THR A 84 -13.14 23.85 4.56
CA THR A 84 -14.38 23.70 5.34
C THR A 84 -15.52 24.46 4.66
N GLN A 85 -16.71 23.87 4.74
CA GLN A 85 -17.94 24.49 4.26
C GLN A 85 -19.00 24.38 5.36
N VAL A 86 -19.62 25.51 5.71
CA VAL A 86 -20.75 25.53 6.65
C VAL A 86 -21.99 25.04 5.91
N ILE A 87 -22.62 23.97 6.42
CA ILE A 87 -23.87 23.43 5.90
C ILE A 87 -24.98 23.80 6.89
N GLY A 88 -26.04 24.45 6.41
CA GLY A 88 -27.17 24.85 7.21
C GLY A 88 -27.26 26.35 7.48
N LYS A 89 -27.71 26.73 8.68
CA LYS A 89 -27.90 28.15 9.01
C LYS A 89 -26.55 28.84 9.20
N TYR A 90 -26.32 29.88 8.43
CA TYR A 90 -25.10 30.69 8.51
C TYR A 90 -25.12 31.58 9.77
N ASP A 91 -24.06 31.50 10.52
CA ASP A 91 -23.79 32.37 11.67
C ASP A 91 -22.27 32.68 11.71
N SER A 92 -21.91 33.89 12.09
CA SER A 92 -20.54 34.35 12.20
C SER A 92 -19.69 33.49 13.17
N ILE A 93 -20.33 33.00 14.25
CA ILE A 93 -19.69 32.12 15.23
C ILE A 93 -19.34 30.75 14.58
N VAL A 94 -20.26 30.22 13.78
CA VAL A 94 -20.06 28.95 13.08
C VAL A 94 -18.99 29.07 12.01
N GLU A 95 -18.89 30.22 11.31
CA GLU A 95 -17.85 30.49 10.34
C GLU A 95 -16.46 30.54 10.99
N GLU A 96 -16.33 31.21 12.14
CA GLU A 96 -15.08 31.26 12.90
C GLU A 96 -14.68 29.85 13.41
N GLN A 97 -15.64 29.05 13.84
CA GLN A 97 -15.39 27.65 14.21
C GLN A 97 -14.93 26.81 13.01
N ALA A 98 -15.56 26.98 11.84
CA ALA A 98 -15.17 26.29 10.62
C ALA A 98 -13.74 26.65 10.19
N GLN A 99 -13.37 27.94 10.33
CA GLN A 99 -11.99 28.35 10.03
C GLN A 99 -10.99 27.71 11.00
N ARG A 100 -11.26 27.66 12.31
CA ARG A 100 -10.39 27.00 13.29
C ARG A 100 -10.25 25.49 13.00
N VAL A 101 -11.33 24.83 12.61
CA VAL A 101 -11.30 23.42 12.21
C VAL A 101 -10.43 23.24 10.97
N LYS A 102 -10.59 24.09 9.96
CA LYS A 102 -9.75 24.06 8.75
C LYS A 102 -8.27 24.21 9.08
N ASP A 103 -7.92 25.21 9.88
CA ASP A 103 -6.54 25.50 10.23
C ASP A 103 -5.94 24.34 11.07
N PHE A 104 -6.70 23.79 11.99
CA PHE A 104 -6.27 22.64 12.77
C PHE A 104 -6.09 21.38 11.92
N MET A 105 -7.02 21.07 11.01
CA MET A 105 -6.93 19.92 10.13
C MET A 105 -5.73 20.05 9.16
N ASN A 106 -5.52 21.23 8.60
CA ASN A 106 -4.34 21.48 7.76
C ASN A 106 -3.05 21.32 8.56
N TYR A 107 -2.99 21.85 9.78
CA TYR A 107 -1.84 21.67 10.66
C TYR A 107 -1.58 20.17 10.97
N GLN A 108 -2.63 19.39 11.26
CA GLN A 108 -2.49 17.96 11.48
C GLN A 108 -1.87 17.25 10.28
N ILE A 109 -2.35 17.52 9.08
CA ILE A 109 -1.92 16.85 7.86
C ILE A 109 -0.51 17.28 7.43
N THR A 110 -0.18 18.57 7.56
CA THR A 110 1.08 19.11 7.02
C THR A 110 2.24 19.13 8.01
N HIS A 111 1.96 19.05 9.32
CA HIS A 111 3.00 19.20 10.36
C HIS A 111 3.02 18.05 11.37
N VAL A 112 1.87 17.48 11.71
CA VAL A 112 1.81 16.40 12.70
C VAL A 112 2.00 15.03 12.08
N MET A 113 1.37 14.80 10.93
CA MET A 113 1.54 13.58 10.14
C MET A 113 2.71 13.76 9.17
N GLU A 114 3.94 13.64 9.68
CA GLU A 114 5.17 13.87 8.90
C GLU A 114 5.26 12.99 7.65
N GLU A 115 4.70 11.77 7.74
CA GLU A 115 4.69 10.78 6.67
C GLU A 115 3.62 11.05 5.60
N PHE A 116 2.65 11.94 5.84
CA PHE A 116 1.46 12.08 4.97
C PHE A 116 1.81 12.39 3.53
N ASP A 117 2.79 13.24 3.32
CA ASP A 117 3.22 13.73 2.02
C ASP A 117 3.88 12.62 1.20
N GLU A 118 4.88 11.97 1.77
CA GLU A 118 5.61 10.87 1.13
C GLU A 118 4.69 9.68 0.82
N GLU A 119 3.84 9.31 1.76
CA GLU A 119 2.87 8.23 1.63
C GLU A 119 1.76 8.54 0.60
N LEU A 120 1.41 9.81 0.41
CA LEU A 120 0.50 10.23 -0.65
C LEU A 120 1.17 10.17 -2.01
N ASP A 121 2.41 10.62 -2.11
CA ASP A 121 3.18 10.60 -3.34
C ASP A 121 3.36 9.16 -3.85
N GLN A 122 3.73 8.23 -2.98
CA GLN A 122 3.78 6.81 -3.30
C GLN A 122 2.42 6.28 -3.77
N MET A 123 1.35 6.59 -3.05
CA MET A 123 0.00 6.17 -3.43
C MET A 123 -0.37 6.64 -4.85
N LEU A 124 -0.02 7.88 -5.20
CA LEU A 124 -0.31 8.45 -6.53
C LEU A 124 0.52 7.81 -7.64
N PHE A 125 1.70 7.31 -7.33
CA PHE A 125 2.51 6.55 -8.26
C PHE A 125 1.93 5.17 -8.56
N TYR A 126 1.51 4.45 -7.51
CA TYR A 126 0.96 3.09 -7.66
C TYR A 126 -0.47 3.06 -8.20
N LEU A 127 -1.27 4.10 -7.96
CA LEU A 127 -2.67 4.15 -8.35
C LEU A 127 -2.92 3.90 -9.86
N PRO A 128 -2.22 4.54 -10.80
CA PRO A 128 -2.44 4.30 -12.22
C PRO A 128 -1.92 2.94 -12.70
N LEU A 129 -0.97 2.33 -11.99
CA LEU A 129 -0.43 1.00 -12.32
C LEU A 129 -1.34 -0.12 -11.88
N ALA A 130 -1.79 -0.06 -10.63
CA ALA A 130 -2.59 -1.12 -10.01
C ALA A 130 -4.11 -0.94 -10.21
N GLY A 131 -4.55 0.26 -10.62
CA GLY A 131 -5.95 0.61 -10.76
C GLY A 131 -6.65 0.95 -9.44
N SER A 132 -6.05 0.61 -8.31
CA SER A 132 -6.52 0.94 -6.96
C SER A 132 -5.34 1.18 -6.02
N ALA A 133 -5.54 2.03 -5.03
CA ALA A 133 -4.56 2.29 -3.99
C ALA A 133 -5.27 2.54 -2.66
N PHE A 134 -4.64 2.15 -1.58
CA PHE A 134 -5.25 2.16 -0.27
C PHE A 134 -4.44 2.98 0.72
N LYS A 135 -5.14 3.64 1.63
CA LYS A 135 -4.54 4.42 2.71
C LYS A 135 -5.14 4.03 4.04
N LYS A 136 -4.31 3.70 5.03
CA LYS A 136 -4.73 3.37 6.39
C LYS A 136 -4.45 4.55 7.29
N ILE A 137 -5.51 5.08 7.90
CA ILE A 137 -5.43 6.18 8.85
C ILE A 137 -5.82 5.63 10.22
N TYR A 138 -4.96 5.80 11.21
CA TYR A 138 -5.19 5.33 12.58
C TYR A 138 -4.45 6.21 13.57
N TYR A 139 -4.83 6.10 14.84
CA TYR A 139 -4.10 6.75 15.93
C TYR A 139 -3.05 5.78 16.46
N ASP A 140 -1.80 6.22 16.49
CA ASP A 140 -0.69 5.44 17.02
C ASP A 140 -0.44 5.88 18.46
N GLU A 141 -0.69 4.97 19.42
CA GLU A 141 -0.53 5.26 20.84
C GLU A 141 0.93 5.45 21.25
N ALA A 142 1.87 4.79 20.56
CA ALA A 142 3.29 4.92 20.84
C ALA A 142 3.84 6.27 20.39
N LEU A 143 3.35 6.79 19.25
CA LEU A 143 3.70 8.11 18.72
C LEU A 143 2.83 9.22 19.30
N GLY A 144 1.68 8.90 19.90
CA GLY A 144 0.72 9.85 20.45
C GLY A 144 0.07 10.76 19.41
N ARG A 145 -0.01 10.33 18.15
CA ARG A 145 -0.55 11.10 17.02
C ARG A 145 -1.28 10.23 15.99
N ALA A 146 -2.08 10.86 15.17
CA ALA A 146 -2.64 10.20 14.01
C ALA A 146 -1.55 9.94 12.96
N VAL A 147 -1.64 8.80 12.31
CA VAL A 147 -0.71 8.30 11.29
C VAL A 147 -1.49 7.95 10.04
N SER A 148 -0.92 8.24 8.90
CA SER A 148 -1.50 7.93 7.60
C SER A 148 -0.49 7.17 6.76
N LYS A 149 -0.73 5.87 6.54
CA LYS A 149 0.17 4.98 5.79
C LYS A 149 -0.47 4.53 4.49
N PHE A 150 0.30 4.55 3.43
CA PHE A 150 -0.02 3.88 2.18
C PHE A 150 0.06 2.36 2.38
N ILE A 151 -0.86 1.64 1.80
CA ILE A 151 -0.84 0.18 1.73
C ILE A 151 -0.72 -0.17 0.25
N ALA A 152 0.35 -0.87 -0.09
CA ALA A 152 0.55 -1.34 -1.44
C ALA A 152 -0.62 -2.25 -1.88
N PRO A 153 -1.05 -2.17 -3.13
CA PRO A 153 -2.21 -2.95 -3.61
C PRO A 153 -2.07 -4.45 -3.41
N GLU A 154 -0.84 -4.96 -3.49
CA GLU A 154 -0.52 -6.37 -3.24
C GLU A 154 -0.69 -6.77 -1.76
N ASP A 155 -0.48 -5.84 -0.83
CA ASP A 155 -0.53 -6.10 0.61
C ASP A 155 -1.94 -5.96 1.20
N LEU A 156 -2.91 -5.44 0.44
CA LEU A 156 -4.31 -5.44 0.82
C LEU A 156 -5.09 -6.48 0.02
N ILE A 157 -5.44 -7.59 0.67
CA ILE A 157 -6.16 -8.69 0.04
C ILE A 157 -7.64 -8.53 0.34
N VAL A 158 -8.42 -8.37 -0.71
CA VAL A 158 -9.89 -8.36 -0.70
C VAL A 158 -10.41 -9.31 -1.78
N PRO A 159 -11.60 -9.90 -1.63
CA PRO A 159 -12.20 -10.70 -2.69
C PRO A 159 -12.37 -9.87 -3.97
N TYR A 160 -12.00 -10.42 -5.11
CA TYR A 160 -11.99 -9.69 -6.40
C TYR A 160 -13.35 -9.12 -6.82
N PHE A 161 -14.43 -9.76 -6.39
CA PHE A 161 -15.81 -9.31 -6.69
C PHE A 161 -16.33 -8.20 -5.78
N SER A 162 -15.54 -7.75 -4.78
CA SER A 162 -15.96 -6.69 -3.87
C SER A 162 -15.99 -5.34 -4.59
N THR A 163 -17.11 -4.64 -4.48
CA THR A 163 -17.32 -3.32 -5.10
C THR A 163 -16.87 -2.18 -4.20
N ASP A 164 -16.92 -2.38 -2.89
CA ASP A 164 -16.48 -1.40 -1.87
C ASP A 164 -15.92 -2.13 -0.63
N LEU A 165 -15.16 -1.41 0.17
CA LEU A 165 -14.56 -1.97 1.39
C LEU A 165 -15.57 -2.12 2.53
N GLU A 166 -16.63 -1.32 2.56
CA GLU A 166 -17.60 -1.31 3.66
C GLU A 166 -18.48 -2.57 3.65
N SER A 167 -18.88 -3.00 2.46
CA SER A 167 -19.68 -4.22 2.29
C SER A 167 -18.83 -5.48 2.09
N CYS A 168 -17.52 -5.33 2.08
CA CYS A 168 -16.61 -6.45 1.86
C CYS A 168 -16.64 -7.45 3.03
N PRO A 169 -16.84 -8.75 2.77
CA PRO A 169 -16.94 -9.75 3.82
C PRO A 169 -15.62 -9.96 4.59
N ARG A 170 -14.50 -9.68 3.96
CA ARG A 170 -13.17 -9.79 4.58
C ARG A 170 -12.18 -8.84 3.92
N ILE A 171 -11.41 -8.15 4.74
CA ILE A 171 -10.29 -7.30 4.32
C ILE A 171 -9.06 -7.77 5.08
N THR A 172 -8.03 -8.16 4.36
CA THR A 172 -6.78 -8.63 4.95
C THR A 172 -5.65 -7.69 4.57
N ASN A 173 -4.99 -7.12 5.57
CA ASN A 173 -3.78 -6.33 5.38
C ASN A 173 -2.57 -7.20 5.78
N VAL A 174 -1.69 -7.45 4.84
CA VAL A 174 -0.42 -8.15 5.05
C VAL A 174 0.60 -7.13 5.56
N VAL A 175 1.20 -7.42 6.70
CA VAL A 175 2.24 -6.56 7.28
C VAL A 175 3.48 -7.41 7.50
N LYS A 176 4.58 -7.07 6.85
CA LYS A 176 5.87 -7.73 7.02
C LYS A 176 6.58 -7.12 8.23
N MET A 177 6.92 -7.95 9.19
CA MET A 177 7.60 -7.53 10.41
C MET A 177 8.86 -8.38 10.65
N PRO A 178 9.99 -7.77 11.02
CA PRO A 178 11.15 -8.51 11.47
C PRO A 178 10.84 -9.25 12.79
N GLU A 179 11.48 -10.38 13.01
CA GLU A 179 11.24 -11.23 14.17
C GLU A 179 11.44 -10.48 15.50
N ASN A 180 12.43 -9.60 15.56
CA ASN A 180 12.71 -8.76 16.73
C ASN A 180 11.53 -7.85 17.10
N GLU A 181 10.83 -7.32 16.12
CA GLU A 181 9.66 -6.46 16.35
C GLU A 181 8.49 -7.26 16.87
N VAL A 182 8.25 -8.45 16.32
CA VAL A 182 7.23 -9.37 16.81
C VAL A 182 7.51 -9.75 18.28
N LYS A 183 8.73 -10.12 18.61
CA LYS A 183 9.15 -10.42 19.99
C LYS A 183 8.96 -9.24 20.94
N LYS A 184 9.28 -8.03 20.50
CA LYS A 184 9.06 -6.79 21.26
C LYS A 184 7.58 -6.57 21.54
N LEU A 185 6.72 -6.72 20.54
CA LEU A 185 5.27 -6.57 20.68
C LEU A 185 4.66 -7.68 21.57
N GLN A 186 5.22 -8.89 21.55
CA GLN A 186 4.86 -9.97 22.48
C GLN A 186 5.31 -9.65 23.91
N ALA A 187 6.49 -9.04 24.10
CA ALA A 187 7.00 -8.66 25.42
C ALA A 187 6.14 -7.58 26.08
N ILE A 188 5.66 -6.62 25.28
CA ILE A 188 4.76 -5.54 25.74
C ILE A 188 3.34 -6.07 26.00
N GLY A 189 2.98 -7.27 25.47
CA GLY A 189 1.65 -7.87 25.62
C GLY A 189 0.65 -7.45 24.56
N PHE A 190 1.10 -6.80 23.48
CA PHE A 190 0.27 -6.47 22.32
C PHE A 190 -0.09 -7.75 21.53
N TYR A 191 0.90 -8.61 21.28
CA TYR A 191 0.67 -9.94 20.73
C TYR A 191 0.75 -11.02 21.80
N ARG A 192 0.01 -12.11 21.58
CA ARG A 192 0.09 -13.32 22.40
C ARG A 192 1.49 -13.93 22.30
N ARG A 193 2.03 -14.43 23.40
CA ARG A 193 3.32 -15.13 23.44
C ARG A 193 3.16 -16.54 22.85
N VAL A 194 3.42 -16.66 21.56
CA VAL A 194 3.44 -17.92 20.80
C VAL A 194 4.76 -17.98 20.07
N GLU A 195 5.33 -19.15 19.89
CA GLU A 195 6.45 -19.33 18.98
C GLU A 195 5.98 -19.01 17.56
N VAL A 196 6.58 -18.00 16.96
CA VAL A 196 6.33 -17.60 15.58
C VAL A 196 7.47 -18.18 14.75
N GLN A 197 7.16 -19.07 13.83
CA GLN A 197 8.14 -19.53 12.85
C GLN A 197 8.35 -18.42 11.83
N SER A 198 9.61 -18.17 11.48
CA SER A 198 9.92 -17.30 10.34
C SER A 198 9.28 -17.91 9.09
N VAL A 199 8.48 -17.14 8.39
CA VAL A 199 8.01 -17.56 7.07
C VAL A 199 9.20 -17.40 6.14
N ASP A 200 9.66 -18.51 5.57
CA ASP A 200 10.69 -18.46 4.54
C ASP A 200 10.26 -17.51 3.42
N SER A 201 11.22 -16.76 2.89
CA SER A 201 11.03 -15.78 1.83
C SER A 201 10.41 -16.35 0.53
N ASP A 202 10.25 -17.66 0.43
CA ASP A 202 9.61 -18.35 -0.70
C ASP A 202 8.11 -18.07 -0.87
N MET A 203 7.48 -17.33 0.06
CA MET A 203 6.09 -16.88 -0.08
C MET A 203 5.96 -15.43 -0.58
N SER A 204 7.03 -14.86 -1.14
CA SER A 204 6.91 -13.59 -1.86
C SER A 204 5.93 -13.77 -3.03
N SER A 205 4.97 -12.88 -3.16
CA SER A 205 4.11 -12.88 -4.34
C SER A 205 4.96 -12.55 -5.57
N GLN A 206 4.59 -13.05 -6.75
CA GLN A 206 5.28 -12.72 -8.01
C GLN A 206 5.45 -11.21 -8.19
N VAL A 207 4.47 -10.43 -7.73
CA VAL A 207 4.52 -8.95 -7.69
C VAL A 207 5.68 -8.46 -6.84
N GLN A 208 5.90 -9.04 -5.66
CA GLN A 208 6.99 -8.62 -4.77
C GLN A 208 8.37 -8.96 -5.33
N GLU A 209 8.49 -10.11 -5.98
CA GLU A 209 9.73 -10.50 -6.66
C GLU A 209 10.07 -9.51 -7.78
N GLU A 210 9.09 -9.15 -8.59
CA GLU A 210 9.27 -8.17 -9.67
C GLU A 210 9.64 -6.78 -9.13
N ILE A 211 9.00 -6.33 -8.03
CA ILE A 211 9.33 -5.06 -7.37
C ILE A 211 10.77 -5.09 -6.83
N ASN A 212 11.19 -6.18 -6.20
CA ASN A 212 12.53 -6.33 -5.67
C ASN A 212 13.58 -6.29 -6.79
N GLU A 213 13.32 -7.00 -7.89
CA GLU A 213 14.18 -6.96 -9.07
C GLU A 213 14.28 -5.58 -9.71
N LEU A 214 13.14 -4.86 -9.82
CA LEU A 214 13.10 -3.49 -10.34
C LEU A 214 13.86 -2.50 -9.45
N SER A 215 13.80 -2.72 -8.14
CA SER A 215 14.51 -1.91 -7.16
C SER A 215 16.00 -2.25 -7.05
N GLY A 216 16.47 -3.29 -7.76
CA GLY A 216 17.85 -3.78 -7.67
C GLY A 216 18.15 -4.42 -6.31
N MET A 217 17.13 -4.79 -5.55
CA MET A 217 17.26 -5.52 -4.30
C MET A 217 17.35 -7.02 -4.64
N GLU A 218 18.53 -7.59 -4.48
CA GLU A 218 18.63 -9.05 -4.45
C GLU A 218 17.84 -9.56 -3.23
N PRO A 219 17.10 -10.69 -3.36
CA PRO A 219 16.49 -11.29 -2.20
C PRO A 219 17.59 -11.56 -1.18
N SER A 220 17.53 -10.84 -0.06
CA SER A 220 18.46 -11.08 1.04
C SER A 220 18.09 -12.46 1.60
N TYR A 221 18.83 -13.47 1.23
CA TYR A 221 18.85 -14.72 1.96
C TYR A 221 19.50 -14.39 3.31
N ASP A 222 18.66 -13.98 4.25
CA ASP A 222 19.07 -13.89 5.64
C ASP A 222 19.21 -15.32 6.15
N THR A 223 20.35 -15.91 5.84
CA THR A 223 20.79 -17.13 6.48
C THR A 223 21.05 -16.76 7.93
N GLY A 224 20.02 -16.91 8.75
CA GLY A 224 20.11 -16.80 10.19
C GLY A 224 21.05 -17.87 10.76
N GLU A 225 22.33 -17.73 10.51
CA GLU A 225 23.37 -18.35 11.32
C GLU A 225 23.60 -17.46 12.54
N VAL A 226 22.87 -17.80 13.60
CA VAL A 226 23.21 -17.33 14.95
C VAL A 226 24.30 -18.27 15.46
N SER A 227 25.53 -17.81 15.45
CA SER A 227 26.64 -18.40 16.18
C SER A 227 26.57 -18.04 17.67
#